data_a659d19ef43c14e11ec5b5454d0ba0bb
#
_entry.id   a659d19ef43c14e11ec5b5454d0ba0bb
#
_cell.length_a   1.000
_cell.length_b   1.000
_cell.length_c   1.000
_cell.angle_alpha   90.00
_cell.angle_beta   90.00
_cell.angle_gamma   90.00
#
_symmetry.space_group_name_H-M   'P 1'
#
loop_
_entity.id
_entity.type
_entity.pdbx_description
1 polymer ?
#
loop_
_entity_poly.entity_id
_entity_poly.type
_entity_poly.pdbx_seq_one_letter_code
_entity_poly.pdbx_strand_id
1 'polypeptide(L)'
;VRTLAMTTRILFEGTRAVGVEYTQLGATHTVRAGEVVLCGGAINTPQLLQLSGVGNADELKALGITPVADVKGVGEHLQDHLEVYIQYASKQPVSIAPGLKYHNRPKLAADWLFFRKGLGATNHFEGGGFVRSNDDVDYPNLMFHFLPIAIRYDGSSPIKGHGYQVHIGPMYSDARGTIKITSTNPMDKPAMRFNYL
;
A
#
# COMPACT_ATOMS: atom_id res chain seq x y z
N VAL A 1 -10.00 -2.44 20.77
CA VAL A 1 -9.63 -2.81 19.40
C VAL A 1 -10.36 -4.10 19.03
N ARG A 2 -10.97 -4.14 17.85
CA ARG A 2 -11.56 -5.36 17.27
C ARG A 2 -10.73 -5.76 16.05
N THR A 3 -10.12 -6.92 16.12
CA THR A 3 -9.36 -7.51 15.03
C THR A 3 -10.22 -8.47 14.21
N LEU A 4 -9.80 -8.78 12.97
CA LEU A 4 -10.56 -9.64 12.04
C LEU A 4 -11.98 -9.14 11.78
N ALA A 5 -12.18 -7.83 11.86
CA ALA A 5 -13.44 -7.14 11.61
C ALA A 5 -13.32 -6.34 10.30
N MET A 6 -14.09 -6.73 9.29
CA MET A 6 -14.14 -6.05 8.00
C MET A 6 -15.25 -5.01 8.03
N THR A 7 -14.91 -3.73 7.98
CA THR A 7 -15.90 -2.66 7.85
C THR A 7 -16.49 -2.70 6.45
N THR A 8 -17.80 -2.84 6.36
CA THR A 8 -18.54 -3.03 5.11
C THR A 8 -19.21 -1.75 4.64
N ARG A 9 -19.60 -0.90 5.58
CA ARG A 9 -20.33 0.35 5.28
C ARG A 9 -20.25 1.35 6.42
N ILE A 10 -20.25 2.63 6.07
CA ILE A 10 -20.53 3.74 6.99
C ILE A 10 -22.04 3.93 7.05
N LEU A 11 -22.56 4.14 8.24
CA LEU A 11 -23.99 4.40 8.47
C LEU A 11 -24.24 5.90 8.53
N PHE A 12 -25.28 6.36 7.83
CA PHE A 12 -25.65 7.75 7.76
C PHE A 12 -27.08 8.00 8.24
N GLU A 13 -27.30 9.15 8.86
CA GLU A 13 -28.61 9.78 9.08
C GLU A 13 -28.60 11.12 8.32
N GLY A 14 -29.34 11.17 7.20
CA GLY A 14 -29.12 12.21 6.21
C GLY A 14 -27.70 12.15 5.67
N THR A 15 -26.94 13.22 5.84
CA THR A 15 -25.51 13.30 5.46
C THR A 15 -24.53 13.14 6.65
N ARG A 16 -25.05 12.92 7.85
CA ARG A 16 -24.22 12.73 9.06
C ARG A 16 -23.84 11.27 9.24
N ALA A 17 -22.56 10.98 9.33
CA ALA A 17 -22.07 9.66 9.73
C ALA A 17 -22.40 9.39 11.21
N VAL A 18 -23.05 8.25 11.49
CA VAL A 18 -23.54 7.89 12.83
C VAL A 18 -23.02 6.53 13.30
N GLY A 19 -22.13 5.90 12.56
CA GLY A 19 -21.55 4.61 12.91
C GLY A 19 -21.05 3.84 11.72
N VAL A 20 -20.76 2.57 11.94
CA VAL A 20 -20.29 1.65 10.90
C VAL A 20 -20.98 0.29 11.01
N GLU A 21 -21.10 -0.36 9.88
CA GLU A 21 -21.40 -1.79 9.78
C GLU A 21 -20.09 -2.54 9.50
N TYR A 22 -19.94 -3.70 10.12
CA TYR A 22 -18.77 -4.56 9.87
C TYR A 22 -19.15 -6.03 10.00
N THR A 23 -18.39 -6.88 9.32
CA THR A 23 -18.52 -8.35 9.42
C THR A 23 -17.35 -8.90 10.22
N GLN A 24 -17.64 -9.78 11.18
CA GLN A 24 -16.66 -10.50 11.97
C GLN A 24 -17.14 -11.95 12.18
N LEU A 25 -16.28 -12.93 11.90
CA LEU A 25 -16.58 -14.37 12.02
C LEU A 25 -17.89 -14.77 11.30
N GLY A 26 -18.16 -14.16 10.14
CA GLY A 26 -19.34 -14.45 9.33
C GLY A 26 -20.63 -13.76 9.79
N ALA A 27 -20.63 -13.04 10.91
CA ALA A 27 -21.78 -12.27 11.39
C ALA A 27 -21.63 -10.77 11.10
N THR A 28 -22.74 -10.12 10.75
CA THR A 28 -22.79 -8.67 10.56
C THR A 28 -23.13 -7.98 11.88
N HIS A 29 -22.41 -6.93 12.17
CA HIS A 29 -22.52 -6.12 13.38
C HIS A 29 -22.62 -4.65 13.05
N THR A 30 -23.23 -3.88 13.94
CA THR A 30 -23.35 -2.43 13.85
C THR A 30 -22.75 -1.78 15.09
N VAL A 31 -22.02 -0.68 14.92
CA VAL A 31 -21.56 0.18 16.02
C VAL A 31 -21.96 1.61 15.72
N ARG A 32 -22.65 2.24 16.68
CA ARG A 32 -22.99 3.67 16.62
C ARG A 32 -21.88 4.51 17.23
N ALA A 33 -21.63 5.67 16.65
CA ALA A 33 -20.60 6.60 17.09
C ALA A 33 -21.02 8.04 16.81
N GLY A 34 -20.49 8.97 17.59
CA GLY A 34 -20.65 10.42 17.37
C GLY A 34 -19.78 10.94 16.22
N GLU A 35 -18.68 10.22 15.93
CA GLU A 35 -17.73 10.51 14.88
C GLU A 35 -17.17 9.22 14.30
N VAL A 36 -16.88 9.20 13.00
CA VAL A 36 -16.27 8.07 12.28
C VAL A 36 -14.99 8.56 11.59
N VAL A 37 -13.85 7.98 11.98
CA VAL A 37 -12.54 8.30 11.40
C VAL A 37 -12.10 7.17 10.47
N LEU A 38 -11.83 7.51 9.21
CA LEU A 38 -11.42 6.55 8.18
C LEU A 38 -9.90 6.52 8.04
N CYS A 39 -9.30 5.41 8.39
CA CYS A 39 -7.86 5.16 8.32
C CYS A 39 -7.53 3.96 7.42
N GLY A 40 -8.35 3.69 6.39
CA GLY A 40 -8.18 2.55 5.48
C GLY A 40 -7.09 2.75 4.40
N GLY A 41 -6.44 3.90 4.38
CA GLY A 41 -5.41 4.25 3.40
C GLY A 41 -5.98 4.63 2.04
N ALA A 42 -5.09 4.84 1.06
CA ALA A 42 -5.41 5.40 -0.25
C ALA A 42 -6.34 4.50 -1.09
N ILE A 43 -6.41 3.20 -0.80
CA ILE A 43 -7.22 2.24 -1.56
C ILE A 43 -8.54 1.96 -0.84
N ASN A 44 -8.49 1.55 0.43
CA ASN A 44 -9.70 1.08 1.11
C ASN A 44 -10.60 2.23 1.60
N THR A 45 -10.06 3.41 1.90
CA THR A 45 -10.88 4.57 2.29
C THR A 45 -11.82 5.01 1.16
N PRO A 46 -11.36 5.27 -0.08
CA PRO A 46 -12.27 5.59 -1.17
C PRO A 46 -13.20 4.43 -1.55
N GLN A 47 -12.77 3.18 -1.43
CA GLN A 47 -13.64 2.02 -1.61
C GLN A 47 -14.80 2.04 -0.60
N LEU A 48 -14.50 2.21 0.68
CA LEU A 48 -15.52 2.24 1.75
C LEU A 48 -16.48 3.42 1.60
N LEU A 49 -15.97 4.60 1.22
CA LEU A 49 -16.82 5.77 0.93
C LEU A 49 -17.81 5.48 -0.19
N GLN A 50 -17.34 4.94 -1.32
CA GLN A 50 -18.19 4.59 -2.46
C GLN A 50 -19.25 3.54 -2.08
N LEU A 51 -18.85 2.45 -1.40
CA LEU A 51 -19.79 1.42 -0.88
C LEU A 51 -20.83 2.00 0.08
N SER A 52 -20.53 3.12 0.71
CA SER A 52 -21.40 3.81 1.67
C SER A 52 -22.25 4.92 1.05
N GLY A 53 -22.20 5.09 -0.28
CA GLY A 53 -22.98 6.08 -1.00
C GLY A 53 -22.33 7.46 -1.10
N VAL A 54 -21.03 7.59 -0.82
CA VAL A 54 -20.28 8.84 -0.94
C VAL A 54 -19.30 8.74 -2.11
N GLY A 55 -19.55 9.49 -3.19
CA GLY A 55 -18.77 9.43 -4.42
C GLY A 55 -19.51 10.08 -5.58
N ASN A 56 -19.09 9.78 -6.82
CA ASN A 56 -19.81 10.22 -8.02
C ASN A 56 -21.19 9.57 -8.04
N ALA A 57 -22.24 10.39 -7.95
CA ALA A 57 -23.62 9.92 -7.83
C ALA A 57 -24.08 9.05 -9.01
N ASP A 58 -23.63 9.33 -10.23
CA ASP A 58 -24.04 8.58 -11.41
C ASP A 58 -23.36 7.20 -11.46
N GLU A 59 -22.07 7.12 -11.09
CA GLU A 59 -21.34 5.85 -10.97
C GLU A 59 -21.97 4.97 -9.88
N LEU A 60 -22.29 5.56 -8.72
CA LEU A 60 -22.92 4.83 -7.60
C LEU A 60 -24.30 4.29 -7.99
N LYS A 61 -25.15 5.10 -8.66
CA LYS A 61 -26.45 4.65 -9.17
C LYS A 61 -26.33 3.51 -10.17
N ALA A 62 -25.32 3.57 -11.05
CA ALA A 62 -25.07 2.50 -12.03
C ALA A 62 -24.77 1.15 -11.36
N LEU A 63 -24.22 1.16 -10.14
CA LEU A 63 -24.00 -0.03 -9.33
C LEU A 63 -25.16 -0.36 -8.38
N GLY A 64 -26.27 0.39 -8.44
CA GLY A 64 -27.44 0.18 -7.57
C GLY A 64 -27.26 0.75 -6.15
N ILE A 65 -26.26 1.60 -5.92
CA ILE A 65 -26.02 2.26 -4.63
C ILE A 65 -26.76 3.59 -4.62
N THR A 66 -27.58 3.82 -3.59
CA THR A 66 -28.22 5.11 -3.36
C THR A 66 -27.19 6.14 -2.90
N PRO A 67 -26.97 7.25 -3.62
CA PRO A 67 -26.04 8.27 -3.18
C PRO A 67 -26.50 8.96 -1.89
N VAL A 68 -25.58 9.07 -0.94
CA VAL A 68 -25.72 9.89 0.28
C VAL A 68 -25.19 11.29 0.02
N ALA A 69 -24.05 11.37 -0.69
CA ALA A 69 -23.44 12.64 -1.09
C ALA A 69 -22.73 12.49 -2.44
N ASP A 70 -22.97 13.44 -3.35
CA ASP A 70 -22.27 13.53 -4.64
C ASP A 70 -20.94 14.24 -4.43
N VAL A 71 -19.88 13.42 -4.25
CA VAL A 71 -18.50 13.91 -4.04
C VAL A 71 -17.62 13.32 -5.13
N LYS A 72 -17.53 14.01 -6.25
CA LYS A 72 -16.86 13.52 -7.48
C LYS A 72 -15.37 13.19 -7.28
N GLY A 73 -14.70 13.80 -6.30
CA GLY A 73 -13.28 13.54 -6.00
C GLY A 73 -13.00 12.22 -5.31
N VAL A 74 -14.02 11.52 -4.80
CA VAL A 74 -13.82 10.21 -4.16
C VAL A 74 -13.44 9.17 -5.19
N GLY A 75 -12.27 8.54 -4.98
CA GLY A 75 -11.70 7.57 -5.91
C GLY A 75 -11.00 8.19 -7.13
N GLU A 76 -10.81 9.51 -7.14
CA GLU A 76 -10.05 10.24 -8.15
C GLU A 76 -8.67 10.67 -7.63
N HIS A 77 -7.82 11.09 -8.55
CA HIS A 77 -6.49 11.67 -8.27
C HIS A 77 -5.55 10.73 -7.50
N LEU A 78 -5.66 9.42 -7.71
CA LEU A 78 -4.69 8.47 -7.14
C LEU A 78 -3.28 8.83 -7.60
N GLN A 79 -2.38 8.93 -6.66
CA GLN A 79 -0.94 9.11 -6.89
C GLN A 79 -0.18 7.94 -6.28
N ASP A 80 0.87 7.51 -6.97
CA ASP A 80 1.78 6.49 -6.50
C ASP A 80 3.17 6.73 -7.08
N HIS A 81 4.20 6.16 -6.48
CA HIS A 81 5.57 6.25 -6.94
C HIS A 81 5.85 5.16 -7.98
N LEU A 82 6.11 5.57 -9.23
CA LEU A 82 6.70 4.66 -10.21
C LEU A 82 8.17 4.48 -9.86
N GLU A 83 8.62 3.24 -9.75
CA GLU A 83 10.03 2.95 -9.56
C GLU A 83 10.53 1.94 -10.58
N VAL A 84 11.82 2.02 -10.87
CA VAL A 84 12.58 0.98 -11.54
C VAL A 84 13.66 0.48 -10.60
N TYR A 85 13.99 -0.81 -10.67
CA TYR A 85 15.13 -1.34 -9.92
C TYR A 85 16.12 -2.02 -10.83
N ILE A 86 17.39 -1.79 -10.55
CA ILE A 86 18.52 -2.34 -11.28
C ILE A 86 19.26 -3.30 -10.36
N GLN A 87 19.48 -4.52 -10.83
CA GLN A 87 20.11 -5.58 -10.07
C GLN A 87 21.51 -5.88 -10.58
N TYR A 88 22.44 -6.03 -9.64
CA TYR A 88 23.83 -6.34 -9.95
C TYR A 88 24.30 -7.57 -9.20
N ALA A 89 25.05 -8.44 -9.89
CA ALA A 89 25.83 -9.49 -9.24
C ALA A 89 27.09 -8.88 -8.59
N SER A 90 27.33 -9.24 -7.34
CA SER A 90 28.53 -8.82 -6.64
C SER A 90 29.63 -9.87 -6.77
N LYS A 91 30.84 -9.41 -7.06
CA LYS A 91 32.06 -10.27 -7.05
C LYS A 91 32.52 -10.59 -5.62
N GLN A 92 32.08 -9.81 -4.65
CA GLN A 92 32.43 -9.98 -3.24
C GLN A 92 31.25 -10.53 -2.44
N PRO A 93 31.48 -11.28 -1.34
CA PRO A 93 30.43 -11.88 -0.53
C PRO A 93 29.81 -10.87 0.45
N VAL A 94 29.23 -9.78 -0.05
CA VAL A 94 28.72 -8.64 0.74
C VAL A 94 27.20 -8.61 0.89
N SER A 95 26.47 -9.48 0.17
CA SER A 95 25.00 -9.47 0.25
C SER A 95 24.46 -10.24 1.46
N ILE A 96 23.24 -9.90 1.88
CA ILE A 96 22.53 -10.57 2.96
C ILE A 96 21.92 -11.94 2.55
N ALA A 97 21.94 -12.28 1.25
CA ALA A 97 21.31 -13.49 0.71
C ALA A 97 21.68 -14.79 1.46
N PRO A 98 22.93 -15.05 1.85
CA PRO A 98 23.27 -16.26 2.60
C PRO A 98 22.60 -16.33 3.97
N GLY A 99 22.43 -15.20 4.65
CA GLY A 99 21.80 -15.14 5.96
C GLY A 99 20.29 -15.46 5.93
N LEU A 100 19.65 -15.26 4.79
CA LEU A 100 18.21 -15.52 4.59
C LEU A 100 17.89 -16.96 4.16
N LYS A 101 18.92 -17.79 3.93
CA LYS A 101 18.72 -19.21 3.58
C LYS A 101 17.94 -19.94 4.68
N TYR A 102 17.15 -20.93 4.27
CA TYR A 102 16.24 -21.66 5.15
C TYR A 102 16.90 -22.20 6.43
N HIS A 103 18.09 -22.78 6.33
CA HIS A 103 18.82 -23.33 7.48
C HIS A 103 19.31 -22.26 8.47
N ASN A 104 19.37 -21.00 8.09
CA ASN A 104 19.74 -19.87 8.96
C ASN A 104 18.54 -19.22 9.67
N ARG A 105 17.31 -19.55 9.27
CA ARG A 105 16.09 -18.95 9.84
C ARG A 105 15.94 -19.15 11.35
N PRO A 106 16.25 -20.32 11.94
CA PRO A 106 16.18 -20.49 13.40
C PRO A 106 17.11 -19.53 14.15
N LYS A 107 18.35 -19.37 13.66
CA LYS A 107 19.29 -18.41 14.22
C LYS A 107 18.80 -16.98 14.08
N LEU A 108 18.30 -16.61 12.91
CA LEU A 108 17.75 -15.29 12.65
C LEU A 108 16.56 -14.98 13.59
N ALA A 109 15.66 -15.94 13.78
CA ALA A 109 14.55 -15.80 14.71
C ALA A 109 15.02 -15.64 16.16
N ALA A 110 16.01 -16.43 16.61
CA ALA A 110 16.57 -16.34 17.94
C ALA A 110 17.29 -15.01 18.18
N ASP A 111 18.09 -14.54 17.22
CA ASP A 111 18.78 -13.25 17.30
C ASP A 111 17.78 -12.09 17.45
N TRP A 112 16.67 -12.14 16.75
CA TRP A 112 15.64 -11.11 16.85
C TRP A 112 14.78 -11.22 18.12
N LEU A 113 14.30 -12.43 18.44
CA LEU A 113 13.39 -12.64 19.60
C LEU A 113 14.08 -12.33 20.92
N PHE A 114 15.29 -12.80 21.11
CA PHE A 114 15.99 -12.68 22.39
C PHE A 114 16.89 -11.45 22.50
N PHE A 115 17.45 -11.00 21.38
CA PHE A 115 18.48 -9.96 21.41
C PHE A 115 18.12 -8.70 20.58
N ARG A 116 17.02 -8.71 19.82
CA ARG A 116 16.57 -7.60 18.97
C ARG A 116 17.66 -7.13 17.99
N LYS A 117 18.45 -8.05 17.45
CA LYS A 117 19.57 -7.77 16.55
C LYS A 117 19.59 -8.70 15.33
N GLY A 118 20.57 -8.47 14.45
CA GLY A 118 20.79 -9.26 13.23
C GLY A 118 19.82 -8.89 12.11
N LEU A 119 19.80 -9.73 11.08
CA LEU A 119 19.01 -9.47 9.87
C LEU A 119 17.49 -9.34 10.12
N GLY A 120 16.97 -9.92 11.18
CA GLY A 120 15.56 -9.78 11.56
C GLY A 120 15.21 -8.43 12.22
N ALA A 121 16.20 -7.61 12.54
CA ALA A 121 16.04 -6.32 13.22
C ALA A 121 16.14 -5.11 12.27
N THR A 122 16.38 -5.31 11.00
CA THR A 122 16.46 -4.26 9.97
C THR A 122 15.40 -4.46 8.89
N ASN A 123 15.01 -3.40 8.21
CA ASN A 123 14.15 -3.44 7.05
C ASN A 123 14.92 -3.72 5.74
N HIS A 124 16.23 -3.94 5.83
CA HIS A 124 17.15 -4.22 4.73
C HIS A 124 17.40 -3.09 3.72
N PHE A 125 16.81 -1.94 3.90
CA PHE A 125 17.12 -0.74 3.11
C PHE A 125 18.23 0.04 3.83
N GLU A 126 19.47 -0.44 3.67
CA GLU A 126 20.63 0.02 4.45
C GLU A 126 21.17 1.38 4.00
N GLY A 127 20.76 1.83 2.84
CA GLY A 127 21.16 3.13 2.32
C GLY A 127 20.11 3.70 1.38
N GLY A 128 20.13 5.00 1.24
CA GLY A 128 19.25 5.71 0.34
C GLY A 128 19.70 7.13 0.16
N GLY A 129 19.06 7.83 -0.74
CA GLY A 129 19.39 9.22 -1.01
C GLY A 129 18.34 9.89 -1.88
N PHE A 130 18.45 11.21 -1.89
CA PHE A 130 17.61 12.07 -2.72
C PHE A 130 18.51 12.94 -3.55
N VAL A 131 18.26 13.02 -4.85
CA VAL A 131 19.05 13.82 -5.78
C VAL A 131 18.14 14.61 -6.72
N ARG A 132 18.67 15.68 -7.28
CA ARG A 132 18.04 16.39 -8.36
C ARG A 132 18.31 15.66 -9.68
N SER A 133 17.30 15.55 -10.53
CA SER A 133 17.44 14.92 -11.84
C SER A 133 18.31 15.75 -12.80
N ASN A 134 18.30 17.06 -12.63
CA ASN A 134 19.07 18.04 -13.40
C ASN A 134 19.19 19.35 -12.61
N ASP A 135 19.88 20.33 -13.18
CA ASP A 135 20.13 21.62 -12.53
C ASP A 135 18.92 22.57 -12.54
N ASP A 136 17.91 22.31 -13.37
CA ASP A 136 16.70 23.13 -13.47
C ASP A 136 15.69 22.84 -12.35
N VAL A 137 15.96 21.85 -11.51
CA VAL A 137 15.08 21.45 -10.41
C VAL A 137 15.59 22.00 -9.08
N ASP A 138 14.78 22.77 -8.39
CA ASP A 138 15.16 23.44 -7.13
C ASP A 138 15.31 22.50 -5.93
N TYR A 139 14.70 21.30 -5.98
CA TYR A 139 14.71 20.33 -4.89
C TYR A 139 15.03 18.92 -5.41
N PRO A 140 15.50 18.01 -4.54
CA PRO A 140 15.70 16.62 -4.90
C PRO A 140 14.38 15.96 -5.30
N ASN A 141 14.25 15.57 -6.56
CA ASN A 141 13.04 14.98 -7.14
C ASN A 141 13.17 13.50 -7.51
N LEU A 142 14.36 12.91 -7.28
CA LEU A 142 14.59 11.48 -7.40
C LEU A 142 14.96 10.89 -6.04
N MET A 143 14.42 9.71 -5.77
CA MET A 143 14.69 8.93 -4.58
C MET A 143 15.38 7.62 -4.95
N PHE A 144 16.40 7.27 -4.17
CA PHE A 144 17.14 6.01 -4.30
C PHE A 144 16.97 5.17 -3.04
N HIS A 145 16.75 3.88 -3.21
CA HIS A 145 16.80 2.88 -2.16
C HIS A 145 17.83 1.81 -2.52
N PHE A 146 18.77 1.59 -1.62
CA PHE A 146 19.76 0.52 -1.78
C PHE A 146 19.33 -0.70 -0.95
N LEU A 147 19.33 -1.87 -1.59
CA LEU A 147 19.01 -3.14 -0.96
C LEU A 147 20.17 -4.11 -1.17
N PRO A 148 20.84 -4.60 -0.10
CA PRO A 148 22.00 -5.50 -0.20
C PRO A 148 21.62 -6.95 -0.55
N ILE A 149 20.65 -7.11 -1.41
CA ILE A 149 20.21 -8.37 -2.01
C ILE A 149 19.57 -8.11 -3.38
N ALA A 150 19.78 -9.01 -4.33
CA ALA A 150 19.04 -8.98 -5.60
C ALA A 150 17.88 -9.98 -5.52
N ILE A 151 16.68 -9.46 -5.38
CA ILE A 151 15.45 -10.25 -5.21
C ILE A 151 14.33 -9.62 -6.05
N ARG A 152 13.46 -10.45 -6.64
CA ARG A 152 12.24 -10.01 -7.31
C ARG A 152 11.09 -9.90 -6.32
N TYR A 153 10.00 -9.24 -6.70
CA TYR A 153 8.81 -9.10 -5.86
C TYR A 153 8.13 -10.44 -5.52
N ASP A 154 8.32 -11.48 -6.32
CA ASP A 154 7.86 -12.84 -6.04
C ASP A 154 8.77 -13.62 -5.07
N GLY A 155 9.84 -12.99 -4.59
CA GLY A 155 10.83 -13.59 -3.70
C GLY A 155 11.92 -14.40 -4.40
N SER A 156 11.86 -14.58 -5.72
CA SER A 156 12.90 -15.25 -6.49
C SER A 156 14.12 -14.35 -6.67
N SER A 157 15.31 -14.95 -6.84
CA SER A 157 16.52 -14.22 -7.18
C SER A 157 17.02 -14.61 -8.56
N PRO A 158 17.20 -13.64 -9.48
CA PRO A 158 17.78 -13.91 -10.79
C PRO A 158 19.30 -14.12 -10.74
N ILE A 159 19.92 -13.78 -9.60
CA ILE A 159 21.37 -13.79 -9.40
C ILE A 159 21.75 -14.95 -8.50
N LYS A 160 22.61 -15.83 -8.99
CA LYS A 160 23.22 -16.89 -8.17
C LYS A 160 24.36 -16.29 -7.36
N GLY A 161 24.30 -16.46 -6.02
CA GLY A 161 25.33 -15.96 -5.11
C GLY A 161 25.00 -14.61 -4.50
N HIS A 162 25.95 -13.68 -4.57
CA HIS A 162 25.82 -12.37 -3.97
C HIS A 162 25.37 -11.33 -5.00
N GLY A 163 24.45 -10.49 -4.62
CA GLY A 163 23.94 -9.40 -5.45
C GLY A 163 23.35 -8.30 -4.59
N TYR A 164 23.09 -7.19 -5.22
CA TYR A 164 22.40 -6.02 -4.64
C TYR A 164 21.50 -5.38 -5.69
N GLN A 165 20.61 -4.54 -5.23
CA GLN A 165 19.76 -3.75 -6.13
C GLN A 165 19.60 -2.33 -5.65
N VAL A 166 19.39 -1.45 -6.61
CA VAL A 166 19.07 -0.05 -6.39
C VAL A 166 17.71 0.23 -7.00
N HIS A 167 16.82 0.74 -6.20
CA HIS A 167 15.52 1.23 -6.63
C HIS A 167 15.62 2.73 -6.86
N ILE A 168 15.06 3.21 -7.96
CA ILE A 168 15.09 4.61 -8.34
C ILE A 168 13.69 5.01 -8.79
N GLY A 169 13.17 6.10 -8.26
CA GLY A 169 11.87 6.62 -8.66
C GLY A 169 11.74 8.11 -8.44
N PRO A 170 10.84 8.77 -9.18
CA PRO A 170 10.50 10.15 -8.92
C PRO A 170 9.76 10.31 -7.60
N MET A 171 10.07 11.40 -6.88
CA MET A 171 9.36 11.74 -5.64
C MET A 171 7.93 12.18 -5.89
N TYR A 172 7.68 12.81 -7.03
CA TYR A 172 6.37 13.30 -7.47
C TYR A 172 6.16 12.96 -8.93
N SER A 173 4.92 12.62 -9.25
CA SER A 173 4.46 12.40 -10.62
C SER A 173 3.25 13.29 -10.88
N ASP A 174 3.12 13.78 -12.10
CA ASP A 174 1.92 14.46 -12.57
C ASP A 174 0.78 13.46 -12.91
N ALA A 175 1.10 12.18 -12.93
CA ALA A 175 0.11 11.12 -13.15
C ALA A 175 -0.99 11.15 -12.07
N ARG A 176 -2.22 11.02 -12.53
CA ARG A 176 -3.40 10.93 -11.67
C ARG A 176 -4.21 9.73 -12.09
N GLY A 177 -4.41 8.83 -11.15
CA GLY A 177 -5.16 7.60 -11.32
C GLY A 177 -6.51 7.63 -10.66
N THR A 178 -7.17 6.47 -10.66
CA THR A 178 -8.50 6.30 -10.06
C THR A 178 -8.59 5.00 -9.27
N ILE A 179 -9.50 4.99 -8.29
CA ILE A 179 -9.94 3.82 -7.54
C ILE A 179 -11.45 3.76 -7.59
N LYS A 180 -12.00 2.77 -8.27
CA LYS A 180 -13.45 2.62 -8.48
C LYS A 180 -13.91 1.25 -7.98
N ILE A 181 -15.01 1.22 -7.23
CA ILE A 181 -15.65 -0.06 -6.90
C ILE A 181 -16.24 -0.68 -8.18
N THR A 182 -16.21 -1.99 -8.25
CA THR A 182 -16.74 -2.77 -9.39
C THR A 182 -18.04 -3.49 -9.06
N SER A 183 -18.40 -3.55 -7.79
CA SER A 183 -19.63 -4.16 -7.29
C SER A 183 -20.01 -3.56 -5.92
N THR A 184 -21.13 -3.98 -5.38
CA THR A 184 -21.57 -3.64 -4.01
C THR A 184 -21.02 -4.57 -2.94
N ASN A 185 -20.28 -5.60 -3.33
CA ASN A 185 -19.65 -6.52 -2.40
C ASN A 185 -18.36 -5.92 -1.82
N PRO A 186 -18.26 -5.69 -0.51
CA PRO A 186 -17.09 -5.09 0.12
C PRO A 186 -15.82 -5.96 0.06
N MET A 187 -15.95 -7.24 -0.30
CA MET A 187 -14.82 -8.16 -0.46
C MET A 187 -14.20 -8.09 -1.85
N ASP A 188 -14.91 -7.52 -2.83
CA ASP A 188 -14.38 -7.39 -4.18
C ASP A 188 -13.34 -6.26 -4.23
N LYS A 189 -12.24 -6.53 -4.92
CA LYS A 189 -11.18 -5.53 -5.07
C LYS A 189 -11.65 -4.42 -5.99
N PRO A 190 -11.39 -3.14 -5.65
CA PRO A 190 -11.69 -2.05 -6.54
C PRO A 190 -10.81 -2.09 -7.80
N ALA A 191 -11.29 -1.56 -8.89
CA ALA A 191 -10.49 -1.30 -10.08
C ALA A 191 -9.55 -0.12 -9.79
N MET A 192 -8.26 -0.33 -10.00
CA MET A 192 -7.21 0.68 -9.81
C MET A 192 -6.57 1.00 -11.15
N ARG A 193 -6.48 2.29 -11.47
CA ARG A 193 -5.75 2.81 -12.61
C ARG A 193 -4.75 3.84 -12.11
N PHE A 194 -3.48 3.63 -12.39
CA PHE A 194 -2.43 4.54 -11.92
C PHE A 194 -2.08 5.62 -12.94
N ASN A 195 -2.18 5.33 -14.23
CA ASN A 195 -1.85 6.22 -15.34
C ASN A 195 -0.42 6.78 -15.22
N TYR A 196 0.56 5.92 -14.93
CA TYR A 196 1.94 6.34 -14.70
C TYR A 196 2.62 7.02 -15.89
N LEU A 197 2.24 6.66 -17.14
CA LEU A 197 2.82 7.11 -18.40
C LEU A 197 1.76 7.63 -19.35
#